data_cafd5853c6efef2467c9ee4e665a7712
#
_entry.id   cafd5853c6efef2467c9ee4e665a7712
#
_cell.length_a   1.000
_cell.length_b   1.000
_cell.length_c   1.000
_cell.angle_alpha   90.00
_cell.angle_beta   90.00
_cell.angle_gamma   90.00
#
_symmetry.space_group_name_H-M   'P 1'
#
loop_
_entity.id
_entity.type
_entity.pdbx_description
1 polymer ?
#
loop_
_entity_poly.entity_id
_entity_poly.type
_entity_poly.pdbx_seq_one_letter_code
_entity_poly.pdbx_strand_id
1 'polypeptide(L)'
;MKSPRPKPPTIRLAFVEDDPKLREDLHEFLGRVPEFALVGACASAEAAIAELPKVHPEVVLMDINLPGLDGVVCVARLKGMLPNTQFMMLTVYEDQDRLFRSLLAGASGYLLKRSSPSQIVDAIREVHEGGSPITPQIARRMVQYFQTFPTPADGPEALTPHQRLFLDQLAKGYRYKEIADNLGLSMDGVRGNVRRIYEKLHVHSRTEAVMKYLGH
;
A
#
# COMPACT_ATOMS: atom_id res chain seq x y z
N MET A 1 -50.27 -11.65 -0.58
CA MET A 1 -49.19 -10.95 -1.30
C MET A 1 -47.98 -10.90 -0.37
N LYS A 2 -46.88 -11.61 -0.72
CA LYS A 2 -45.63 -11.50 0.05
C LYS A 2 -44.97 -10.18 -0.33
N SER A 3 -44.72 -9.29 0.63
CA SER A 3 -43.93 -8.08 0.43
C SER A 3 -42.55 -8.46 -0.17
N PRO A 4 -42.04 -7.73 -1.18
CA PRO A 4 -40.75 -7.99 -1.72
C PRO A 4 -39.72 -7.87 -0.59
N ARG A 5 -38.84 -8.88 -0.43
CA ARG A 5 -37.73 -8.78 0.51
C ARG A 5 -36.89 -7.54 0.12
N PRO A 6 -36.46 -6.72 1.09
CA PRO A 6 -35.58 -5.60 0.78
C PRO A 6 -34.35 -6.13 0.06
N LYS A 7 -34.01 -5.48 -1.06
CA LYS A 7 -32.80 -5.78 -1.82
C LYS A 7 -31.61 -5.59 -0.86
N PRO A 8 -30.69 -6.56 -0.76
CA PRO A 8 -29.54 -6.39 0.11
C PRO A 8 -28.77 -5.12 -0.26
N PRO A 9 -28.17 -4.41 0.69
CA PRO A 9 -27.37 -3.24 0.39
C PRO A 9 -26.29 -3.62 -0.63
N THR A 10 -26.17 -2.83 -1.68
CA THR A 10 -25.27 -3.11 -2.81
C THR A 10 -23.95 -2.36 -2.54
N ILE A 11 -22.83 -3.09 -2.40
CA ILE A 11 -21.49 -2.51 -2.19
C ILE A 11 -21.06 -1.76 -3.45
N ARG A 12 -20.76 -0.47 -3.33
CA ARG A 12 -20.24 0.37 -4.41
C ARG A 12 -18.75 0.07 -4.60
N LEU A 13 -18.47 -0.73 -5.62
CA LEU A 13 -17.14 -1.27 -5.89
C LEU A 13 -16.50 -0.56 -7.08
N ALA A 14 -15.22 -0.21 -6.96
CA ALA A 14 -14.37 0.20 -8.07
C ALA A 14 -13.08 -0.60 -8.09
N PHE A 15 -12.37 -0.59 -9.21
CA PHE A 15 -11.06 -1.20 -9.30
C PHE A 15 -10.14 -0.47 -10.29
N VAL A 16 -8.83 -0.64 -10.09
CA VAL A 16 -7.78 -0.02 -10.91
C VAL A 16 -6.81 -1.11 -11.35
N GLU A 17 -6.71 -1.30 -12.67
CA GLU A 17 -5.95 -2.36 -13.31
C GLU A 17 -5.49 -1.89 -14.68
N ASP A 18 -4.19 -1.92 -14.98
CA ASP A 18 -3.65 -1.45 -16.25
C ASP A 18 -3.77 -2.48 -17.38
N ASP A 19 -3.68 -3.78 -17.07
CA ASP A 19 -3.87 -4.83 -18.07
C ASP A 19 -5.31 -4.83 -18.60
N PRO A 20 -5.51 -4.55 -19.92
CA PRO A 20 -6.85 -4.42 -20.48
C PRO A 20 -7.67 -5.71 -20.37
N LYS A 21 -7.01 -6.87 -20.54
CA LYS A 21 -7.70 -8.17 -20.49
C LYS A 21 -8.13 -8.49 -19.08
N LEU A 22 -7.22 -8.35 -18.12
CA LEU A 22 -7.55 -8.60 -16.71
C LEU A 22 -8.61 -7.60 -16.20
N ARG A 23 -8.56 -6.36 -16.66
CA ARG A 23 -9.58 -5.35 -16.34
C ARG A 23 -10.95 -5.74 -16.87
N GLU A 24 -11.03 -6.27 -18.09
CA GLU A 24 -12.26 -6.78 -18.68
C GLU A 24 -12.79 -8.01 -17.92
N ASP A 25 -11.90 -8.98 -17.64
CA ASP A 25 -12.23 -10.19 -16.88
C ASP A 25 -12.77 -9.85 -15.47
N LEU A 26 -12.13 -8.90 -14.77
CA LEU A 26 -12.59 -8.41 -13.46
C LEU A 26 -13.94 -7.70 -13.58
N HIS A 27 -14.12 -6.88 -14.61
CA HIS A 27 -15.40 -6.17 -14.83
C HIS A 27 -16.55 -7.16 -15.03
N GLU A 28 -16.34 -8.17 -15.89
CA GLU A 28 -17.34 -9.20 -16.16
C GLU A 28 -17.63 -10.06 -14.93
N PHE A 29 -16.58 -10.50 -14.22
CA PHE A 29 -16.71 -11.34 -13.04
C PHE A 29 -17.42 -10.60 -11.90
N LEU A 30 -16.94 -9.42 -11.51
CA LEU A 30 -17.50 -8.65 -10.38
C LEU A 30 -18.89 -8.10 -10.70
N GLY A 31 -19.16 -7.76 -11.98
CA GLY A 31 -20.47 -7.29 -12.41
C GLY A 31 -21.57 -8.36 -12.39
N ARG A 32 -21.19 -9.65 -12.33
CA ARG A 32 -22.15 -10.76 -12.16
C ARG A 32 -22.53 -11.02 -10.70
N VAL A 33 -21.83 -10.44 -9.74
CA VAL A 33 -22.12 -10.60 -8.31
C VAL A 33 -23.25 -9.66 -7.92
N PRO A 34 -24.43 -10.16 -7.51
CA PRO A 34 -25.65 -9.34 -7.36
C PRO A 34 -25.54 -8.26 -6.27
N GLU A 35 -24.63 -8.42 -5.33
CA GLU A 35 -24.41 -7.51 -4.21
C GLU A 35 -23.39 -6.40 -4.51
N PHE A 36 -22.74 -6.42 -5.69
CA PHE A 36 -21.81 -5.40 -6.10
C PHE A 36 -22.40 -4.45 -7.14
N ALA A 37 -22.17 -3.16 -6.94
CA ALA A 37 -22.43 -2.13 -7.94
C ALA A 37 -21.09 -1.58 -8.42
N LEU A 38 -20.66 -2.00 -9.61
CA LEU A 38 -19.45 -1.45 -10.21
C LEU A 38 -19.67 0.02 -10.57
N VAL A 39 -18.95 0.91 -9.89
CA VAL A 39 -19.05 2.37 -10.06
C VAL A 39 -17.81 2.97 -10.74
N GLY A 40 -16.76 2.18 -10.94
CA GLY A 40 -15.55 2.62 -11.63
C GLY A 40 -14.61 1.47 -12.00
N ALA A 41 -14.00 1.58 -13.19
CA ALA A 41 -12.95 0.68 -13.67
C ALA A 41 -11.88 1.55 -14.37
N CYS A 42 -10.77 1.79 -13.69
CA CYS A 42 -9.73 2.70 -14.16
C CYS A 42 -8.52 1.93 -14.68
N ALA A 43 -7.88 2.45 -15.73
CA ALA A 43 -6.70 1.85 -16.35
C ALA A 43 -5.37 2.38 -15.78
N SER A 44 -5.41 3.41 -14.95
CA SER A 44 -4.21 4.01 -14.34
C SER A 44 -4.56 4.70 -13.02
N ALA A 45 -3.52 4.99 -12.24
CA ALA A 45 -3.65 5.74 -11.00
C ALA A 45 -4.15 7.17 -11.22
N GLU A 46 -3.72 7.82 -12.30
CA GLU A 46 -4.14 9.17 -12.66
C GLU A 46 -5.64 9.22 -12.99
N ALA A 47 -6.13 8.23 -13.75
CA ALA A 47 -7.55 8.09 -14.04
C ALA A 47 -8.35 7.85 -12.74
N ALA A 48 -7.85 6.99 -11.86
CA ALA A 48 -8.48 6.70 -10.56
C ALA A 48 -8.58 7.97 -9.69
N ILE A 49 -7.52 8.77 -9.60
CA ILE A 49 -7.52 10.02 -8.82
C ILE A 49 -8.53 11.04 -9.39
N ALA A 50 -8.69 11.07 -10.72
CA ALA A 50 -9.62 12.00 -11.37
C ALA A 50 -11.10 11.56 -11.25
N GLU A 51 -11.38 10.25 -11.29
CA GLU A 51 -12.74 9.72 -11.44
C GLU A 51 -13.35 9.18 -10.16
N LEU A 52 -12.58 8.46 -9.31
CA LEU A 52 -13.14 7.81 -8.13
C LEU A 52 -13.75 8.80 -7.11
N PRO A 53 -13.19 10.01 -6.90
CA PRO A 53 -13.83 10.99 -6.02
C PRO A 53 -15.23 11.43 -6.47
N LYS A 54 -15.56 11.33 -7.76
CA LYS A 54 -16.88 11.68 -8.30
C LYS A 54 -17.94 10.62 -8.03
N VAL A 55 -17.50 9.35 -7.96
CA VAL A 55 -18.40 8.21 -7.84
C VAL A 55 -18.43 7.61 -6.43
N HIS A 56 -17.64 8.11 -5.49
CA HIS A 56 -17.64 7.73 -4.08
C HIS A 56 -17.78 6.20 -3.86
N PRO A 57 -16.80 5.37 -4.27
CA PRO A 57 -16.83 3.94 -4.03
C PRO A 57 -16.69 3.64 -2.53
N GLU A 58 -17.30 2.55 -2.06
CA GLU A 58 -17.11 2.06 -0.69
C GLU A 58 -15.87 1.17 -0.61
N VAL A 59 -15.60 0.37 -1.66
CA VAL A 59 -14.40 -0.47 -1.76
C VAL A 59 -13.72 -0.23 -3.09
N VAL A 60 -12.39 -0.17 -3.08
CA VAL A 60 -11.54 -0.06 -4.28
C VAL A 60 -10.52 -1.19 -4.27
N LEU A 61 -10.53 -2.03 -5.33
CA LEU A 61 -9.42 -2.94 -5.61
C LEU A 61 -8.35 -2.16 -6.38
N MET A 62 -7.10 -2.20 -5.91
CA MET A 62 -6.00 -1.42 -6.45
C MET A 62 -4.83 -2.32 -6.83
N ASP A 63 -4.46 -2.35 -8.11
CA ASP A 63 -3.16 -2.94 -8.46
C ASP A 63 -2.02 -2.05 -7.96
N ILE A 64 -0.94 -2.70 -7.55
CA ILE A 64 0.28 -2.01 -7.12
C ILE A 64 1.05 -1.50 -8.34
N ASN A 65 1.20 -2.34 -9.37
CA ASN A 65 2.08 -2.06 -10.51
C ASN A 65 1.35 -1.33 -11.63
N LEU A 66 0.94 -0.14 -11.38
CA LEU A 66 0.39 0.71 -12.41
C LEU A 66 1.51 1.47 -13.14
N PRO A 67 1.42 1.67 -14.47
CA PRO A 67 2.34 2.49 -15.21
C PRO A 67 2.23 3.96 -14.76
N GLY A 68 3.35 4.65 -14.68
CA GLY A 68 3.39 6.05 -14.21
C GLY A 68 3.34 6.15 -12.68
N LEU A 69 2.20 6.45 -12.13
CA LEU A 69 2.01 6.55 -10.68
C LEU A 69 1.71 5.17 -10.08
N ASP A 70 2.55 4.72 -9.15
CA ASP A 70 2.40 3.46 -8.41
C ASP A 70 1.08 3.42 -7.61
N GLY A 71 0.43 2.25 -7.56
CA GLY A 71 -0.85 2.05 -6.86
C GLY A 71 -0.80 2.37 -5.37
N VAL A 72 0.35 2.18 -4.70
CA VAL A 72 0.53 2.56 -3.30
C VAL A 72 0.43 4.08 -3.12
N VAL A 73 1.07 4.84 -4.01
CA VAL A 73 1.00 6.31 -4.00
C VAL A 73 -0.42 6.78 -4.35
N CYS A 74 -1.09 6.06 -5.26
CA CYS A 74 -2.49 6.32 -5.60
C CYS A 74 -3.40 6.18 -4.38
N VAL A 75 -3.27 5.07 -3.62
CA VAL A 75 -4.02 4.86 -2.37
C VAL A 75 -3.78 5.98 -1.37
N ALA A 76 -2.51 6.37 -1.14
CA ALA A 76 -2.18 7.45 -0.21
C ALA A 76 -2.88 8.78 -0.57
N ARG A 77 -2.96 9.10 -1.87
CA ARG A 77 -3.66 10.32 -2.35
C ARG A 77 -5.18 10.18 -2.22
N LEU A 78 -5.73 9.05 -2.67
CA LEU A 78 -7.17 8.81 -2.65
C LEU A 78 -7.70 8.71 -1.22
N LYS A 79 -6.94 8.17 -0.26
CA LYS A 79 -7.36 8.09 1.15
C LYS A 79 -7.59 9.46 1.77
N GLY A 80 -6.82 10.47 1.36
CA GLY A 80 -7.05 11.87 1.76
C GLY A 80 -8.33 12.47 1.17
N MET A 81 -8.75 12.03 -0.03
CA MET A 81 -9.94 12.52 -0.73
C MET A 81 -11.20 11.71 -0.38
N LEU A 82 -11.03 10.43 -0.06
CA LEU A 82 -12.06 9.44 0.19
C LEU A 82 -11.80 8.71 1.53
N PRO A 83 -11.90 9.37 2.68
CA PRO A 83 -11.48 8.81 3.98
C PRO A 83 -12.28 7.56 4.38
N ASN A 84 -13.53 7.45 3.96
CA ASN A 84 -14.42 6.32 4.28
C ASN A 84 -14.29 5.13 3.31
N THR A 85 -13.63 5.32 2.16
CA THR A 85 -13.41 4.26 1.18
C THR A 85 -12.37 3.26 1.70
N GLN A 86 -12.65 1.98 1.57
CA GLN A 86 -11.73 0.90 1.88
C GLN A 86 -10.91 0.57 0.63
N PHE A 87 -9.59 0.56 0.77
CA PHE A 87 -8.66 0.23 -0.32
C PHE A 87 -8.07 -1.14 -0.07
N MET A 88 -8.24 -2.06 -1.00
CA MET A 88 -7.67 -3.39 -0.96
C MET A 88 -6.69 -3.58 -2.13
N MET A 89 -5.45 -3.91 -1.80
CA MET A 89 -4.45 -4.18 -2.84
C MET A 89 -4.72 -5.55 -3.49
N LEU A 90 -4.67 -5.58 -4.83
CA LEU A 90 -4.78 -6.80 -5.62
C LEU A 90 -3.58 -6.90 -6.54
N THR A 91 -2.62 -7.79 -6.26
CA THR A 91 -1.31 -7.81 -6.94
C THR A 91 -0.78 -9.20 -7.19
N VAL A 92 0.14 -9.33 -8.13
CA VAL A 92 0.90 -10.57 -8.36
C VAL A 92 2.10 -10.71 -7.42
N TYR A 93 2.50 -9.62 -6.74
CA TYR A 93 3.74 -9.57 -5.97
C TYR A 93 3.52 -9.83 -4.49
N GLU A 94 4.49 -10.55 -3.92
CA GLU A 94 4.58 -10.86 -2.50
C GLU A 94 5.73 -10.09 -1.83
N ASP A 95 6.10 -8.92 -2.37
CA ASP A 95 7.21 -8.11 -1.84
C ASP A 95 6.83 -7.49 -0.49
N GLN A 96 7.69 -7.71 0.51
CA GLN A 96 7.46 -7.25 1.87
C GLN A 96 7.43 -5.73 1.98
N ASP A 97 8.33 -5.03 1.31
CA ASP A 97 8.41 -3.56 1.37
C ASP A 97 7.15 -2.92 0.77
N ARG A 98 6.66 -3.45 -0.35
CA ARG A 98 5.43 -2.96 -0.99
C ARG A 98 4.19 -3.22 -0.15
N LEU A 99 4.12 -4.40 0.50
CA LEU A 99 3.05 -4.73 1.43
C LEU A 99 2.96 -3.68 2.55
N PHE A 100 4.08 -3.42 3.25
CA PHE A 100 4.09 -2.46 4.36
C PHE A 100 3.81 -1.03 3.91
N ARG A 101 4.37 -0.61 2.78
CA ARG A 101 4.07 0.70 2.20
C ARG A 101 2.60 0.86 1.86
N SER A 102 1.94 -0.20 1.38
CA SER A 102 0.49 -0.19 1.09
C SER A 102 -0.34 0.00 2.35
N LEU A 103 -0.02 -0.71 3.43
CA LEU A 103 -0.71 -0.56 4.71
C LEU A 103 -0.50 0.84 5.31
N LEU A 104 0.73 1.36 5.27
CA LEU A 104 1.04 2.72 5.70
C LEU A 104 0.34 3.79 4.84
N ALA A 105 0.09 3.51 3.57
CA ALA A 105 -0.67 4.37 2.68
C ALA A 105 -2.19 4.36 2.97
N GLY A 106 -2.66 3.45 3.81
CA GLY A 106 -4.06 3.34 4.22
C GLY A 106 -4.84 2.23 3.52
N ALA A 107 -4.14 1.22 2.94
CA ALA A 107 -4.80 0.01 2.46
C ALA A 107 -5.36 -0.80 3.64
N SER A 108 -6.60 -1.27 3.51
CA SER A 108 -7.32 -2.04 4.52
C SER A 108 -7.23 -3.56 4.30
N GLY A 109 -6.73 -4.00 3.14
CA GLY A 109 -6.57 -5.41 2.80
C GLY A 109 -5.53 -5.63 1.71
N TYR A 110 -5.11 -6.90 1.56
CA TYR A 110 -4.08 -7.28 0.60
C TYR A 110 -4.31 -8.69 0.08
N LEU A 111 -4.57 -8.82 -1.21
CA LEU A 111 -4.80 -10.09 -1.90
C LEU A 111 -3.82 -10.29 -3.06
N LEU A 112 -3.58 -11.54 -3.37
CA LEU A 112 -2.85 -11.91 -4.57
C LEU A 112 -3.81 -12.09 -5.75
N LYS A 113 -3.43 -11.64 -6.95
CA LYS A 113 -4.22 -11.83 -8.20
C LYS A 113 -4.49 -13.30 -8.53
N ARG A 114 -3.71 -14.24 -7.94
CA ARG A 114 -3.95 -15.69 -8.04
C ARG A 114 -5.01 -16.22 -7.06
N SER A 115 -5.58 -15.38 -6.22
CA SER A 115 -6.69 -15.77 -5.35
C SER A 115 -7.89 -16.21 -6.18
N SER A 116 -8.64 -17.20 -5.67
CA SER A 116 -9.84 -17.66 -6.37
C SER A 116 -10.92 -16.57 -6.43
N PRO A 117 -11.81 -16.60 -7.42
CA PRO A 117 -12.93 -15.66 -7.49
C PRO A 117 -13.74 -15.57 -6.20
N SER A 118 -14.01 -16.69 -5.52
CA SER A 118 -14.70 -16.70 -4.24
C SER A 118 -13.93 -15.96 -3.14
N GLN A 119 -12.61 -16.15 -3.07
CA GLN A 119 -11.77 -15.45 -2.10
C GLN A 119 -11.77 -13.93 -2.32
N ILE A 120 -11.80 -13.47 -3.58
CA ILE A 120 -11.89 -12.04 -3.89
C ILE A 120 -13.24 -11.48 -3.42
N VAL A 121 -14.34 -12.18 -3.70
CA VAL A 121 -15.69 -11.77 -3.27
C VAL A 121 -15.78 -11.71 -1.74
N ASP A 122 -15.32 -12.75 -1.05
CA ASP A 122 -15.38 -12.82 0.41
C ASP A 122 -14.51 -11.72 1.06
N ALA A 123 -13.35 -11.42 0.47
CA ALA A 123 -12.49 -10.35 0.94
C ALA A 123 -13.09 -8.94 0.72
N ILE A 124 -13.83 -8.73 -0.39
CA ILE A 124 -14.56 -7.47 -0.60
C ILE A 124 -15.64 -7.29 0.48
N ARG A 125 -16.37 -8.35 0.82
CA ARG A 125 -17.36 -8.31 1.92
C ARG A 125 -16.70 -7.99 3.25
N GLU A 126 -15.63 -8.74 3.57
CA GLU A 126 -14.90 -8.57 4.83
C GLU A 126 -14.37 -7.16 4.99
N VAL A 127 -13.71 -6.59 3.95
CA VAL A 127 -13.18 -5.24 4.03
C VAL A 127 -14.28 -4.18 4.11
N HIS A 128 -15.40 -4.38 3.44
CA HIS A 128 -16.56 -3.48 3.52
C HIS A 128 -17.15 -3.44 4.94
N GLU A 129 -17.14 -4.58 5.65
CA GLU A 129 -17.59 -4.71 7.05
C GLU A 129 -16.54 -4.19 8.06
N GLY A 130 -15.42 -3.66 7.60
CA GLY A 130 -14.35 -3.13 8.44
C GLY A 130 -13.29 -4.15 8.84
N GLY A 131 -13.32 -5.35 8.27
CA GLY A 131 -12.25 -6.35 8.40
C GLY A 131 -11.00 -5.98 7.60
N SER A 132 -9.96 -6.80 7.76
CA SER A 132 -8.69 -6.64 7.04
C SER A 132 -8.27 -7.95 6.39
N PRO A 133 -8.84 -8.30 5.23
CA PRO A 133 -8.53 -9.55 4.55
C PRO A 133 -7.07 -9.57 4.10
N ILE A 134 -6.36 -10.57 4.58
CA ILE A 134 -4.95 -10.81 4.25
C ILE A 134 -4.78 -12.31 4.01
N THR A 135 -4.19 -12.69 2.87
CA THR A 135 -3.92 -14.11 2.62
C THR A 135 -2.90 -14.67 3.63
N PRO A 136 -2.95 -15.97 3.97
CA PRO A 136 -2.01 -16.59 4.92
C PRO A 136 -0.54 -16.38 4.53
N GLN A 137 -0.24 -16.36 3.23
CA GLN A 137 1.11 -16.10 2.72
C GLN A 137 1.57 -14.67 3.08
N ILE A 138 0.69 -13.70 2.90
CA ILE A 138 0.96 -12.30 3.21
C ILE A 138 1.06 -12.10 4.74
N ALA A 139 0.15 -12.72 5.52
CA ALA A 139 0.23 -12.68 6.99
C ALA A 139 1.56 -13.23 7.51
N ARG A 140 2.04 -14.36 6.95
CA ARG A 140 3.35 -14.94 7.31
C ARG A 140 4.51 -13.99 7.00
N ARG A 141 4.46 -13.27 5.88
CA ARG A 141 5.47 -12.25 5.52
C ARG A 141 5.43 -11.04 6.46
N MET A 142 4.24 -10.62 6.90
CA MET A 142 4.12 -9.59 7.92
C MET A 142 4.81 -10.02 9.23
N VAL A 143 4.57 -11.25 9.70
CA VAL A 143 5.25 -11.78 10.90
C VAL A 143 6.76 -11.81 10.70
N GLN A 144 7.25 -12.29 9.56
CA GLN A 144 8.69 -12.29 9.25
C GLN A 144 9.27 -10.87 9.23
N TYR A 145 8.57 -9.91 8.63
CA TYR A 145 8.99 -8.52 8.64
C TYR A 145 9.11 -7.96 10.06
N PHE A 146 8.10 -8.19 10.91
CA PHE A 146 8.17 -7.76 12.31
C PHE A 146 9.27 -8.47 13.12
N GLN A 147 9.61 -9.71 12.78
CA GLN A 147 10.73 -10.42 13.40
C GLN A 147 12.10 -9.86 12.99
N THR A 148 12.20 -9.20 11.83
CA THR A 148 13.42 -8.52 11.39
C THR A 148 13.58 -7.13 12.01
N PHE A 149 12.53 -6.58 12.63
CA PHE A 149 12.69 -5.40 13.48
C PHE A 149 13.31 -5.81 14.81
N PRO A 150 14.35 -5.10 15.30
CA PRO A 150 14.80 -5.28 16.66
C PRO A 150 13.60 -5.10 17.59
N THR A 151 13.43 -6.05 18.53
CA THR A 151 12.46 -5.91 19.62
C THR A 151 12.69 -4.59 20.35
N PRO A 152 11.66 -4.01 21.02
CA PRO A 152 11.76 -2.74 21.75
C PRO A 152 12.80 -2.69 22.88
N ALA A 153 13.70 -3.68 22.99
CA ALA A 153 14.87 -3.61 23.89
C ALA A 153 15.78 -2.40 23.60
N ASP A 154 15.71 -1.82 22.38
CA ASP A 154 16.49 -0.67 21.96
C ASP A 154 15.65 0.62 21.96
N GLY A 155 14.73 0.84 22.84
CA GLY A 155 14.03 2.10 23.06
C GLY A 155 13.39 2.77 21.81
N PRO A 156 12.59 3.84 21.97
CA PRO A 156 11.95 4.57 20.86
C PRO A 156 12.97 5.27 19.93
N GLU A 157 14.23 5.34 20.32
CA GLU A 157 15.33 5.93 19.52
C GLU A 157 16.04 4.94 18.59
N ALA A 158 15.74 3.64 18.64
CA ALA A 158 16.44 2.65 17.82
C ALA A 158 16.18 2.82 16.32
N LEU A 159 17.26 2.84 15.55
CA LEU A 159 17.20 2.95 14.08
C LEU A 159 16.61 1.69 13.46
N THR A 160 15.69 1.83 12.51
CA THR A 160 15.20 0.70 11.73
C THR A 160 16.30 0.14 10.82
N PRO A 161 16.20 -1.13 10.36
CA PRO A 161 17.15 -1.71 9.42
C PRO A 161 17.33 -0.84 8.17
N HIS A 162 16.23 -0.28 7.65
CA HIS A 162 16.26 0.64 6.52
C HIS A 162 17.01 1.95 6.84
N GLN A 163 16.82 2.51 8.02
CA GLN A 163 17.56 3.69 8.47
C GLN A 163 19.04 3.41 8.67
N ARG A 164 19.40 2.22 9.16
CA ARG A 164 20.80 1.77 9.25
C ARG A 164 21.43 1.67 7.88
N LEU A 165 20.74 1.08 6.89
CA LEU A 165 21.20 1.01 5.50
C LEU A 165 21.50 2.41 4.91
N PHE A 166 20.63 3.41 5.19
CA PHE A 166 20.89 4.81 4.82
C PHE A 166 22.15 5.36 5.48
N LEU A 167 22.33 5.12 6.77
CA LEU A 167 23.51 5.59 7.51
C LEU A 167 24.79 4.91 7.02
N ASP A 168 24.73 3.62 6.65
CA ASP A 168 25.85 2.94 6.00
C ASP A 168 26.27 3.61 4.68
N GLN A 169 25.29 3.98 3.86
CA GLN A 169 25.56 4.71 2.61
C GLN A 169 26.14 6.10 2.90
N LEU A 170 25.59 6.80 3.90
CA LEU A 170 26.13 8.09 4.32
C LEU A 170 27.55 7.96 4.89
N ALA A 171 27.84 6.94 5.69
CA ALA A 171 29.16 6.67 6.26
C ALA A 171 30.20 6.33 5.19
N LYS A 172 29.80 5.64 4.12
CA LYS A 172 30.64 5.37 2.94
C LYS A 172 30.90 6.60 2.06
N GLY A 173 30.31 7.74 2.38
CA GLY A 173 30.54 8.99 1.67
C GLY A 173 29.61 9.25 0.47
N TYR A 174 28.66 8.36 0.16
CA TYR A 174 27.76 8.52 -0.98
C TYR A 174 26.89 9.78 -0.87
N ARG A 175 26.74 10.49 -1.99
CA ARG A 175 25.84 11.65 -2.11
C ARG A 175 24.40 11.18 -2.18
N TYR A 176 23.44 12.03 -1.87
CA TYR A 176 22.01 11.70 -1.87
C TYR A 176 21.51 11.14 -3.21
N LYS A 177 22.08 11.63 -4.34
CA LYS A 177 21.76 11.11 -5.67
C LYS A 177 22.23 9.66 -5.83
N GLU A 178 23.46 9.36 -5.39
CA GLU A 178 24.01 8.00 -5.43
C GLU A 178 23.25 7.04 -4.51
N ILE A 179 22.81 7.53 -3.34
CA ILE A 179 21.94 6.77 -2.42
C ILE A 179 20.57 6.51 -3.06
N ALA A 180 20.01 7.49 -3.77
CA ALA A 180 18.78 7.33 -4.53
C ALA A 180 18.91 6.22 -5.57
N ASP A 181 19.98 6.26 -6.37
CA ASP A 181 20.26 5.26 -7.40
C ASP A 181 20.52 3.87 -6.79
N ASN A 182 21.33 3.78 -5.72
CA ASN A 182 21.67 2.52 -5.06
C ASN A 182 20.47 1.83 -4.38
N LEU A 183 19.54 2.61 -3.87
CA LEU A 183 18.36 2.10 -3.13
C LEU A 183 17.08 2.11 -3.96
N GLY A 184 17.12 2.53 -5.22
CA GLY A 184 15.96 2.61 -6.09
C GLY A 184 14.91 3.61 -5.61
N LEU A 185 15.33 4.73 -5.01
CA LEU A 185 14.45 5.73 -4.40
C LEU A 185 14.48 7.05 -5.18
N SER A 186 13.43 7.85 -5.02
CA SER A 186 13.44 9.24 -5.47
C SER A 186 14.31 10.11 -4.56
N MET A 187 14.82 11.23 -5.08
CA MET A 187 15.56 12.22 -4.29
C MET A 187 14.78 12.73 -3.08
N ASP A 188 13.47 12.90 -3.22
CA ASP A 188 12.60 13.33 -2.11
C ASP A 188 12.41 12.21 -1.08
N GLY A 189 12.38 10.96 -1.53
CA GLY A 189 12.40 9.78 -0.66
C GLY A 189 13.66 9.70 0.17
N VAL A 190 14.83 9.96 -0.44
CA VAL A 190 16.12 10.01 0.27
C VAL A 190 16.14 11.15 1.29
N ARG A 191 15.77 12.38 0.89
CA ARG A 191 15.71 13.53 1.80
C ARG A 191 14.78 13.30 2.98
N GLY A 192 13.59 12.72 2.73
CA GLY A 192 12.63 12.39 3.77
C GLY A 192 13.16 11.37 4.78
N ASN A 193 13.88 10.33 4.31
CA ASN A 193 14.51 9.34 5.19
C ASN A 193 15.64 9.95 6.01
N VAL A 194 16.52 10.74 5.39
CA VAL A 194 17.63 11.41 6.09
C VAL A 194 17.11 12.34 7.17
N ARG A 195 16.06 13.13 6.88
CA ARG A 195 15.43 14.01 7.87
C ARG A 195 14.93 13.23 9.08
N ARG A 196 14.18 12.13 8.87
CA ARG A 196 13.67 11.27 9.96
C ARG A 196 14.80 10.63 10.76
N ILE A 197 15.91 10.27 10.11
CA ILE A 197 17.10 9.74 10.79
C ILE A 197 17.72 10.82 11.69
N TYR A 198 17.86 12.05 11.20
CA TYR A 198 18.42 13.15 12.00
C TYR A 198 17.53 13.51 13.19
N GLU A 199 16.23 13.59 12.97
CA GLU A 199 15.24 13.79 14.05
C GLU A 199 15.36 12.69 15.12
N LYS A 200 15.45 11.43 14.70
CA LYS A 200 15.54 10.26 15.60
C LYS A 200 16.86 10.18 16.35
N LEU A 201 17.95 10.56 15.71
CA LEU A 201 19.28 10.60 16.32
C LEU A 201 19.54 11.90 17.11
N HIS A 202 18.59 12.86 17.10
CA HIS A 202 18.79 14.19 17.68
C HIS A 202 20.08 14.86 17.18
N VAL A 203 20.29 14.86 15.87
CA VAL A 203 21.45 15.45 15.19
C VAL A 203 21.01 16.41 14.09
N HIS A 204 21.89 17.33 13.70
CA HIS A 204 21.55 18.38 12.74
C HIS A 204 22.40 18.32 11.46
N SER A 205 23.38 17.41 11.41
CA SER A 205 24.28 17.29 10.27
C SER A 205 24.59 15.83 9.92
N ARG A 206 25.03 15.62 8.67
CA ARG A 206 25.51 14.32 8.21
C ARG A 206 26.67 13.81 9.05
N THR A 207 27.63 14.68 9.34
CA THR A 207 28.83 14.32 10.11
C THR A 207 28.45 13.84 11.49
N GLU A 208 27.55 14.56 12.20
CA GLU A 208 27.03 14.14 13.51
C GLU A 208 26.29 12.80 13.44
N ALA A 209 25.45 12.61 12.42
CA ALA A 209 24.71 11.36 12.24
C ALA A 209 25.64 10.16 12.03
N VAL A 210 26.67 10.31 11.20
CA VAL A 210 27.66 9.27 10.93
C VAL A 210 28.52 8.99 12.15
N MET A 211 29.01 10.01 12.85
CA MET A 211 29.78 9.83 14.08
C MET A 211 28.96 9.11 15.17
N LYS A 212 27.72 9.53 15.40
CA LYS A 212 26.83 8.88 16.35
C LYS A 212 26.51 7.42 15.98
N TYR A 213 26.42 7.14 14.68
CA TYR A 213 26.18 5.79 14.17
C TYR A 213 27.39 4.87 14.32
N LEU A 214 28.61 5.39 14.10
CA LEU A 214 29.85 4.63 14.23
C LEU A 214 30.34 4.51 15.68
N GLY A 215 29.63 5.11 16.66
CA GLY A 215 29.97 4.98 18.07
C GLY A 215 31.09 5.89 18.56
N HIS A 216 31.32 6.99 17.85
CA HIS A 216 32.30 8.04 18.22
C HIS A 216 31.63 9.33 18.64
#